data_b4b4845fe54aea3a28cda0eee79845e0
#
_entry.id   b4b4845fe54aea3a28cda0eee79845e0
#
_cell.length_a   1.000
_cell.length_b   1.000
_cell.length_c   1.000
_cell.angle_alpha   90.00
_cell.angle_beta   90.00
_cell.angle_gamma   90.00
#
_symmetry.space_group_name_H-M   'P 1'
#
loop_
_entity.id
_entity.type
_entity.pdbx_description
1 polymer ?
#
loop_
_entity_poly.entity_id
_entity_poly.type
_entity_poly.pdbx_seq_one_letter_code
_entity_poly.pdbx_strand_id
1 'polypeptide(L)'
;MKIANHTEALEQRFGALNSVRMNCEAGFEAVDYSMYTREGAVFAPGGKMLTREMVKVASSYGVGFNQAHAPFSRFKLGEEHRDENRAIYYSIIRAMEVAAELGAPTIVVHPSVICPHLSADDRFKMNMEFYGNLIPRAKEMGLKIAIENMWGRHKDFRDRIVKDVCSDATELIRYVDALDSDVVSACLDVGHAGLVGEAADEMARDLGERLTTIHIHDNDFVKDKHTLPFVGNVNFASLTSSLAKIGYTGDVTLEANYFLDTFPDALVPAALTFMARTAAYLRDEIIEKKKKYNS
;
A
#
# COMPACT_ATOMS: atom_id res chain seq x y z
N MET A 1 -2.35 -9.37 -14.44
CA MET A 1 -1.67 -9.38 -13.13
C MET A 1 -0.19 -9.18 -13.38
N LYS A 2 0.36 -8.07 -12.95
CA LYS A 2 1.78 -7.73 -13.03
C LYS A 2 2.46 -7.98 -11.68
N ILE A 3 3.78 -7.99 -11.67
CA ILE A 3 4.56 -7.89 -10.45
C ILE A 3 5.03 -6.45 -10.27
N ALA A 4 4.90 -5.90 -9.06
CA ALA A 4 5.31 -4.55 -8.73
C ALA A 4 6.10 -4.51 -7.42
N ASN A 5 6.82 -3.43 -7.19
CA ASN A 5 7.55 -3.19 -5.95
C ASN A 5 7.43 -1.73 -5.55
N HIS A 6 7.35 -1.54 -4.25
CA HIS A 6 7.32 -0.25 -3.59
C HIS A 6 8.68 0.45 -3.68
N THR A 7 8.71 1.77 -3.82
CA THR A 7 9.96 2.50 -4.08
C THR A 7 10.70 2.98 -2.85
N GLU A 8 10.10 2.95 -1.66
CA GLU A 8 10.59 3.67 -0.47
C GLU A 8 12.06 3.41 -0.12
N ALA A 9 12.44 2.15 0.11
CA ALA A 9 13.82 1.80 0.52
C ALA A 9 14.86 2.23 -0.52
N LEU A 10 14.51 2.12 -1.80
CA LEU A 10 15.38 2.53 -2.91
C LEU A 10 15.46 4.06 -3.02
N GLU A 11 14.32 4.75 -2.84
CA GLU A 11 14.29 6.21 -2.91
C GLU A 11 15.12 6.84 -1.80
N GLN A 12 15.04 6.33 -0.58
CA GLN A 12 15.83 6.80 0.55
C GLN A 12 17.34 6.67 0.31
N ARG A 13 17.77 5.64 -0.39
CA ARG A 13 19.20 5.34 -0.63
C ARG A 13 19.74 5.91 -1.95
N PHE A 14 18.94 5.93 -3.00
CA PHE A 14 19.41 6.20 -4.37
C PHE A 14 18.63 7.36 -5.04
N GLY A 15 17.62 7.91 -4.39
CA GLY A 15 16.74 8.96 -4.91
C GLY A 15 15.65 8.44 -5.84
N ALA A 16 14.58 9.26 -6.01
CA ALA A 16 13.34 8.88 -6.68
C ALA A 16 13.54 8.33 -8.10
N LEU A 17 14.33 9.00 -8.94
CA LEU A 17 14.53 8.57 -10.33
C LEU A 17 15.27 7.23 -10.44
N ASN A 18 16.27 7.01 -9.58
CA ASN A 18 17.00 5.75 -9.56
C ASN A 18 16.15 4.62 -8.94
N SER A 19 15.28 4.91 -7.96
CA SER A 19 14.38 3.89 -7.42
C SER A 19 13.48 3.29 -8.50
N VAL A 20 12.92 4.12 -9.38
CA VAL A 20 12.13 3.67 -10.53
C VAL A 20 12.99 2.85 -11.51
N ARG A 21 14.15 3.38 -11.89
CA ARG A 21 15.07 2.67 -12.82
C ARG A 21 15.46 1.31 -12.31
N MET A 22 15.91 1.20 -11.06
CA MET A 22 16.36 -0.05 -10.45
C MET A 22 15.24 -1.10 -10.38
N ASN A 23 13.99 -0.69 -10.10
CA ASN A 23 12.82 -1.59 -10.17
C ASN A 23 12.64 -2.14 -11.59
N CYS A 24 12.70 -1.29 -12.61
CA CYS A 24 12.59 -1.73 -14.00
C CYS A 24 13.74 -2.69 -14.40
N GLU A 25 14.99 -2.37 -14.05
CA GLU A 25 16.17 -3.18 -14.33
C GLU A 25 16.14 -4.54 -13.63
N ALA A 26 15.53 -4.62 -12.45
CA ALA A 26 15.34 -5.86 -11.69
C ALA A 26 14.28 -6.80 -12.29
N GLY A 27 13.46 -6.31 -13.22
CA GLY A 27 12.44 -7.08 -13.91
C GLY A 27 11.04 -6.96 -13.34
N PHE A 28 10.76 -5.96 -12.51
CA PHE A 28 9.37 -5.63 -12.14
C PHE A 28 8.62 -5.06 -13.35
N GLU A 29 7.35 -5.41 -13.46
CA GLU A 29 6.47 -5.10 -14.59
C GLU A 29 5.61 -3.84 -14.33
N ALA A 30 5.62 -3.38 -13.07
CA ALA A 30 5.01 -2.13 -12.63
C ALA A 30 5.75 -1.59 -11.40
N VAL A 31 5.49 -0.34 -11.05
CA VAL A 31 6.07 0.34 -9.90
C VAL A 31 4.95 0.84 -9.00
N ASP A 32 5.06 0.60 -7.70
CA ASP A 32 4.31 1.26 -6.65
C ASP A 32 5.14 2.44 -6.13
N TYR A 33 4.68 3.66 -6.42
CA TYR A 33 5.44 4.84 -6.02
C TYR A 33 5.06 5.32 -4.62
N SER A 34 6.00 5.20 -3.68
CA SER A 34 5.80 5.64 -2.31
C SER A 34 6.04 7.14 -2.13
N MET A 35 5.04 7.81 -1.62
CA MET A 35 5.14 9.20 -1.14
C MET A 35 5.08 9.23 0.39
N TYR A 36 5.85 8.37 1.03
CA TYR A 36 5.78 8.09 2.46
C TYR A 36 5.87 9.34 3.36
N THR A 37 6.64 10.34 2.95
CA THR A 37 6.76 11.60 3.68
C THR A 37 6.23 12.78 2.87
N ARG A 38 5.72 13.81 3.57
CA ARG A 38 5.26 15.07 2.97
C ARG A 38 6.40 15.94 2.43
N GLU A 39 7.63 15.62 2.81
CA GLU A 39 8.87 16.29 2.42
C GLU A 39 9.57 15.60 1.24
N GLY A 40 8.93 14.58 0.64
CA GLY A 40 9.46 13.85 -0.50
C GLY A 40 9.76 14.74 -1.72
N ALA A 41 10.73 14.32 -2.54
CA ALA A 41 11.23 15.10 -3.68
C ALA A 41 10.13 15.55 -4.67
N VAL A 42 9.07 14.76 -4.82
CA VAL A 42 7.93 15.08 -5.70
C VAL A 42 7.07 16.25 -5.20
N PHE A 43 7.15 16.60 -3.90
CA PHE A 43 6.45 17.73 -3.31
C PHE A 43 7.28 19.02 -3.28
N ALA A 44 8.59 18.91 -3.52
CA ALA A 44 9.51 20.05 -3.55
C ALA A 44 9.34 20.87 -4.85
N PRO A 45 9.89 22.10 -4.90
CA PRO A 45 10.01 22.85 -6.15
C PRO A 45 10.70 22.00 -7.22
N GLY A 46 10.08 21.86 -8.39
CA GLY A 46 10.57 20.94 -9.45
C GLY A 46 10.01 19.52 -9.41
N GLY A 47 9.24 19.15 -8.39
CA GLY A 47 8.65 17.80 -8.24
C GLY A 47 7.84 17.35 -9.46
N LYS A 48 7.08 18.26 -10.09
CA LYS A 48 6.35 17.97 -11.34
C LYS A 48 7.27 17.55 -12.49
N MET A 49 8.44 18.16 -12.60
CA MET A 49 9.44 17.76 -13.59
C MET A 49 10.02 16.38 -13.25
N LEU A 50 10.33 16.14 -11.99
CA LEU A 50 10.80 14.84 -11.51
C LEU A 50 9.78 13.72 -11.80
N THR A 51 8.50 13.95 -11.54
CA THR A 51 7.40 13.00 -11.85
C THR A 51 7.40 12.65 -13.35
N ARG A 52 7.52 13.64 -14.21
CA ARG A 52 7.61 13.42 -15.67
C ARG A 52 8.84 12.62 -16.08
N GLU A 53 9.99 12.88 -15.47
CA GLU A 53 11.21 12.11 -15.73
C GLU A 53 11.07 10.66 -15.25
N MET A 54 10.44 10.41 -14.11
CA MET A 54 10.13 9.05 -13.65
C MET A 54 9.25 8.30 -14.65
N VAL A 55 8.19 8.95 -15.18
CA VAL A 55 7.33 8.35 -16.20
C VAL A 55 8.13 8.02 -17.46
N LYS A 56 9.03 8.90 -17.93
CA LYS A 56 9.89 8.62 -19.09
C LYS A 56 10.82 7.44 -18.84
N VAL A 57 11.44 7.36 -17.66
CA VAL A 57 12.30 6.24 -17.27
C VAL A 57 11.52 4.94 -17.30
N ALA A 58 10.39 4.84 -16.56
CA ALA A 58 9.57 3.65 -16.54
C ALA A 58 9.12 3.23 -17.96
N SER A 59 8.61 4.19 -18.75
CA SER A 59 8.16 3.94 -20.11
C SER A 59 9.28 3.43 -21.04
N SER A 60 10.53 3.85 -20.83
CA SER A 60 11.66 3.37 -21.63
C SER A 60 11.93 1.87 -21.45
N TYR A 61 11.47 1.28 -20.34
CA TYR A 61 11.49 -0.15 -20.05
C TYR A 61 10.17 -0.85 -20.37
N GLY A 62 9.16 -0.14 -20.87
CA GLY A 62 7.81 -0.67 -21.07
C GLY A 62 7.02 -0.87 -19.74
N VAL A 63 7.49 -0.23 -18.67
CA VAL A 63 6.92 -0.31 -17.32
C VAL A 63 6.07 0.94 -17.05
N GLY A 64 5.04 0.80 -16.22
CA GLY A 64 4.21 1.91 -15.72
C GLY A 64 4.05 1.83 -14.21
N PHE A 65 3.18 2.69 -13.67
CA PHE A 65 2.86 2.70 -12.25
C PHE A 65 1.50 2.00 -12.06
N ASN A 66 1.43 0.99 -11.20
CA ASN A 66 0.18 0.28 -10.92
C ASN A 66 -0.59 0.91 -9.75
N GLN A 67 0.13 1.49 -8.83
CA GLN A 67 -0.41 2.21 -7.69
C GLN A 67 0.60 3.24 -7.18
N ALA A 68 0.16 4.10 -6.28
CA ALA A 68 1.01 4.98 -5.50
C ALA A 68 0.54 4.94 -4.04
N HIS A 69 1.43 5.26 -3.11
CA HIS A 69 1.13 5.33 -1.70
C HIS A 69 1.18 6.77 -1.20
N ALA A 70 0.10 7.24 -0.57
CA ALA A 70 0.02 8.58 -0.01
C ALA A 70 0.90 8.73 1.25
N PRO A 71 1.28 9.96 1.65
CA PRO A 71 2.01 10.18 2.89
C PRO A 71 1.27 9.62 4.09
N PHE A 72 2.00 8.94 4.97
CA PHE A 72 1.47 8.45 6.23
C PHE A 72 1.21 9.61 7.18
N SER A 73 -0.05 9.86 7.51
CA SER A 73 -0.44 11.04 8.27
C SER A 73 -1.57 10.72 9.24
N ARG A 74 -1.51 11.30 10.43
CA ARG A 74 -2.52 11.13 11.49
C ARG A 74 -3.13 12.46 11.85
N PHE A 75 -4.46 12.55 11.81
CA PHE A 75 -5.17 13.71 12.35
C PHE A 75 -5.09 13.73 13.86
N LYS A 76 -4.93 14.92 14.41
CA LYS A 76 -4.98 15.19 15.84
C LYS A 76 -6.33 15.76 16.21
N LEU A 77 -6.79 15.45 17.43
CA LEU A 77 -8.04 15.99 17.96
C LEU A 77 -7.81 17.38 18.55
N GLY A 78 -8.85 18.22 18.45
CA GLY A 78 -8.89 19.58 19.01
C GLY A 78 -8.75 20.67 17.96
N GLU A 79 -9.40 21.80 18.24
CA GLU A 79 -9.38 22.98 17.35
C GLU A 79 -7.98 23.57 17.16
N GLU A 80 -7.10 23.40 18.15
CA GLU A 80 -5.70 23.81 18.11
C GLU A 80 -4.90 23.08 17.02
N HIS A 81 -5.38 21.93 16.54
CA HIS A 81 -4.75 21.15 15.47
C HIS A 81 -5.40 21.34 14.09
N ARG A 82 -6.37 22.24 13.97
CA ARG A 82 -7.11 22.47 12.72
C ARG A 82 -6.18 22.73 11.53
N ASP A 83 -5.21 23.61 11.67
CA ASP A 83 -4.30 23.97 10.58
C ASP A 83 -3.36 22.81 10.22
N GLU A 84 -2.90 22.04 11.21
CA GLU A 84 -2.10 20.83 10.99
C GLU A 84 -2.92 19.75 10.23
N ASN A 85 -4.13 19.48 10.67
CA ASN A 85 -5.03 18.53 10.02
C ASN A 85 -5.38 18.97 8.59
N ARG A 86 -5.55 20.27 8.38
CA ARG A 86 -5.75 20.84 7.04
C ARG A 86 -4.53 20.64 6.15
N ALA A 87 -3.32 20.85 6.69
CA ALA A 87 -2.08 20.58 5.95
C ALA A 87 -1.93 19.11 5.58
N ILE A 88 -2.31 18.19 6.48
CA ILE A 88 -2.36 16.74 6.20
C ILE A 88 -3.31 16.46 5.03
N TYR A 89 -4.54 16.97 5.09
CA TYR A 89 -5.53 16.78 4.03
C TYR A 89 -5.00 17.26 2.66
N TYR A 90 -4.40 18.45 2.61
CA TYR A 90 -3.84 18.96 1.35
C TYR A 90 -2.62 18.17 0.88
N SER A 91 -1.84 17.57 1.78
CA SER A 91 -0.75 16.69 1.37
C SER A 91 -1.25 15.41 0.68
N ILE A 92 -2.39 14.87 1.13
CA ILE A 92 -3.03 13.73 0.46
C ILE A 92 -3.57 14.13 -0.92
N ILE A 93 -4.25 15.29 -1.02
CA ILE A 93 -4.68 15.81 -2.34
C ILE A 93 -3.49 15.97 -3.29
N ARG A 94 -2.37 16.52 -2.78
CA ARG A 94 -1.15 16.65 -3.59
C ARG A 94 -0.57 15.31 -4.00
N ALA A 95 -0.62 14.29 -3.14
CA ALA A 95 -0.22 12.93 -3.47
C ALA A 95 -1.12 12.32 -4.56
N MET A 96 -2.43 12.56 -4.50
CA MET A 96 -3.36 12.16 -5.55
C MET A 96 -3.02 12.80 -6.90
N GLU A 97 -2.66 14.10 -6.92
CA GLU A 97 -2.20 14.78 -8.14
C GLU A 97 -0.93 14.12 -8.70
N VAL A 98 0.05 13.79 -7.85
CA VAL A 98 1.26 13.07 -8.25
C VAL A 98 0.94 11.68 -8.80
N ALA A 99 0.07 10.92 -8.12
CA ALA A 99 -0.37 9.60 -8.59
C ALA A 99 -1.00 9.68 -9.99
N ALA A 100 -1.88 10.68 -10.22
CA ALA A 100 -2.47 10.92 -11.52
C ALA A 100 -1.42 11.33 -12.58
N GLU A 101 -0.45 12.18 -12.23
CA GLU A 101 0.66 12.57 -13.11
C GLU A 101 1.57 11.38 -13.47
N LEU A 102 1.75 10.41 -12.57
CA LEU A 102 2.46 9.15 -12.81
C LEU A 102 1.66 8.19 -13.71
N GLY A 103 0.35 8.40 -13.84
CA GLY A 103 -0.55 7.48 -14.52
C GLY A 103 -0.90 6.24 -13.69
N ALA A 104 -0.71 6.29 -12.38
CA ALA A 104 -1.13 5.23 -11.46
C ALA A 104 -2.68 5.25 -11.35
N PRO A 105 -3.36 4.12 -11.53
CA PRO A 105 -4.82 4.08 -11.45
C PRO A 105 -5.35 4.09 -10.00
N THR A 106 -4.50 3.80 -9.04
CA THR A 106 -4.88 3.64 -7.63
C THR A 106 -3.90 4.37 -6.71
N ILE A 107 -4.42 4.98 -5.67
CA ILE A 107 -3.62 5.50 -4.56
C ILE A 107 -4.05 4.83 -3.26
N VAL A 108 -3.09 4.27 -2.52
CA VAL A 108 -3.31 3.75 -1.17
C VAL A 108 -3.30 4.92 -0.20
N VAL A 109 -4.33 5.00 0.63
CA VAL A 109 -4.50 6.07 1.62
C VAL A 109 -4.88 5.44 2.96
N HIS A 110 -4.02 5.57 3.95
CA HIS A 110 -4.32 5.09 5.31
C HIS A 110 -5.48 5.83 5.95
N PRO A 111 -6.26 5.20 6.84
CA PRO A 111 -7.18 5.90 7.72
C PRO A 111 -6.42 6.99 8.51
N SER A 112 -6.83 8.25 8.39
CA SER A 112 -6.09 9.36 9.01
C SER A 112 -6.46 9.57 10.47
N VAL A 113 -7.65 9.13 10.92
CA VAL A 113 -8.08 9.27 12.30
C VAL A 113 -7.80 7.98 13.05
N ILE A 114 -6.59 7.88 13.58
CA ILE A 114 -6.13 6.80 14.46
C ILE A 114 -5.98 7.41 15.87
N CYS A 115 -7.00 7.31 16.68
CA CYS A 115 -6.96 7.83 18.04
C CYS A 115 -7.54 6.81 19.02
N PRO A 116 -6.71 6.14 19.84
CA PRO A 116 -7.16 5.10 20.76
C PRO A 116 -8.09 5.60 21.87
N HIS A 117 -8.21 6.93 22.05
CA HIS A 117 -9.12 7.53 23.04
C HIS A 117 -10.54 7.76 22.50
N LEU A 118 -10.72 7.70 21.19
CA LEU A 118 -12.05 7.78 20.58
C LEU A 118 -12.76 6.42 20.59
N SER A 119 -14.07 6.46 20.64
CA SER A 119 -14.88 5.28 20.35
C SER A 119 -14.67 4.82 18.90
N ALA A 120 -14.91 3.54 18.62
CA ALA A 120 -14.87 3.03 17.25
C ALA A 120 -15.82 3.80 16.31
N ASP A 121 -16.99 4.19 16.81
CA ASP A 121 -17.96 4.94 16.02
C ASP A 121 -17.53 6.39 15.75
N ASP A 122 -16.84 7.04 16.66
CA ASP A 122 -16.32 8.40 16.42
C ASP A 122 -15.16 8.36 15.43
N ARG A 123 -14.23 7.39 15.56
CA ARG A 123 -13.18 7.16 14.55
C ARG A 123 -13.78 6.88 13.18
N PHE A 124 -14.81 6.04 13.13
CA PHE A 124 -15.51 5.74 11.89
C PHE A 124 -16.09 7.00 11.25
N LYS A 125 -16.88 7.81 11.99
CA LYS A 125 -17.47 9.05 11.48
C LYS A 125 -16.43 10.01 10.92
N MET A 126 -15.35 10.23 11.65
CA MET A 126 -14.28 11.15 11.23
C MET A 126 -13.55 10.65 9.98
N ASN A 127 -13.26 9.36 9.89
CA ASN A 127 -12.65 8.79 8.69
C ASN A 127 -13.62 8.79 7.50
N MET A 128 -14.93 8.58 7.73
CA MET A 128 -15.96 8.72 6.68
C MET A 128 -15.98 10.14 6.11
N GLU A 129 -15.90 11.16 6.96
CA GLU A 129 -15.77 12.55 6.52
C GLU A 129 -14.49 12.77 5.73
N PHE A 130 -13.35 12.26 6.24
CA PHE A 130 -12.06 12.37 5.56
C PHE A 130 -12.09 11.77 4.15
N TYR A 131 -12.47 10.50 4.01
CA TYR A 131 -12.55 9.85 2.70
C TYR A 131 -13.65 10.45 1.81
N GLY A 132 -14.80 10.80 2.39
CA GLY A 132 -15.90 11.47 1.68
C GLY A 132 -15.44 12.77 0.99
N ASN A 133 -14.55 13.52 1.63
CA ASN A 133 -13.96 14.73 1.06
C ASN A 133 -12.91 14.43 -0.04
N LEU A 134 -12.29 13.24 -0.06
CA LEU A 134 -11.34 12.84 -1.10
C LEU A 134 -12.02 12.31 -2.37
N ILE A 135 -13.20 11.68 -2.25
CA ILE A 135 -13.92 11.03 -3.35
C ILE A 135 -14.14 11.95 -4.58
N PRO A 136 -14.62 13.20 -4.43
CA PRO A 136 -14.79 14.09 -5.59
C PRO A 136 -13.47 14.32 -6.34
N ARG A 137 -12.36 14.47 -5.61
CA ARG A 137 -11.04 14.67 -6.20
C ARG A 137 -10.52 13.41 -6.88
N ALA A 138 -10.78 12.24 -6.31
CA ALA A 138 -10.46 10.96 -6.94
C ALA A 138 -11.19 10.79 -8.28
N LYS A 139 -12.49 11.11 -8.31
CA LYS A 139 -13.30 11.08 -9.54
C LYS A 139 -12.78 12.04 -10.61
N GLU A 140 -12.46 13.27 -10.26
CA GLU A 140 -11.88 14.27 -11.17
C GLU A 140 -10.55 13.81 -11.79
N MET A 141 -9.72 13.10 -11.01
CA MET A 141 -8.41 12.63 -11.42
C MET A 141 -8.43 11.24 -12.07
N GLY A 142 -9.56 10.55 -12.07
CA GLY A 142 -9.68 9.18 -12.57
C GLY A 142 -8.93 8.15 -11.71
N LEU A 143 -8.79 8.43 -10.40
CA LEU A 143 -8.10 7.58 -9.44
C LEU A 143 -9.08 6.74 -8.64
N LYS A 144 -8.62 5.56 -8.19
CA LYS A 144 -9.22 4.83 -7.08
C LYS A 144 -8.45 5.10 -5.79
N ILE A 145 -9.18 5.20 -4.69
CA ILE A 145 -8.62 5.23 -3.33
C ILE A 145 -8.72 3.81 -2.76
N ALA A 146 -7.60 3.22 -2.39
CA ALA A 146 -7.57 1.96 -1.68
C ALA A 146 -7.30 2.21 -0.19
N ILE A 147 -8.24 1.80 0.66
CA ILE A 147 -8.11 1.90 2.12
C ILE A 147 -7.35 0.68 2.61
N GLU A 148 -6.28 0.90 3.35
CA GLU A 148 -5.41 -0.17 3.83
C GLU A 148 -5.78 -0.61 5.25
N ASN A 149 -5.65 -1.92 5.53
CA ASN A 149 -5.76 -2.45 6.88
C ASN A 149 -4.52 -2.10 7.71
N MET A 150 -4.77 -1.62 8.94
CA MET A 150 -3.75 -1.07 9.80
C MET A 150 -3.53 -1.90 11.06
N TRP A 151 -2.45 -1.60 11.75
CA TRP A 151 -2.16 -2.05 13.11
C TRP A 151 -1.81 -0.86 13.99
N GLY A 152 -1.88 -1.04 15.30
CA GLY A 152 -1.57 0.01 16.25
C GLY A 152 -0.64 -0.46 17.37
N ARG A 153 -0.21 0.49 18.20
CA ARG A 153 0.57 0.24 19.41
C ARG A 153 -0.26 0.54 20.64
N HIS A 154 -0.16 -0.34 21.63
CA HIS A 154 -0.82 -0.08 22.91
C HIS A 154 -0.33 1.24 23.53
N LYS A 155 -1.26 2.05 24.03
CA LYS A 155 -0.96 3.41 24.53
C LYS A 155 0.07 3.45 25.67
N ASP A 156 0.02 2.45 26.57
CA ASP A 156 0.89 2.39 27.76
C ASP A 156 2.07 1.42 27.57
N PHE A 157 1.97 0.48 26.64
CA PHE A 157 2.99 -0.53 26.33
C PHE A 157 3.32 -0.50 24.85
N ARG A 158 4.21 0.40 24.46
CA ARG A 158 4.52 0.69 23.05
C ARG A 158 5.09 -0.49 22.25
N ASP A 159 5.63 -1.48 22.93
CA ASP A 159 6.11 -2.70 22.29
C ASP A 159 4.99 -3.71 21.98
N ARG A 160 3.78 -3.48 22.52
CA ARG A 160 2.62 -4.35 22.31
C ARG A 160 1.81 -3.84 21.11
N ILE A 161 1.69 -4.70 20.10
CA ILE A 161 0.81 -4.49 18.96
C ILE A 161 -0.64 -4.75 19.36
N VAL A 162 -1.55 -3.94 18.84
CA VAL A 162 -3.00 -4.02 19.06
C VAL A 162 -3.74 -3.75 17.76
N LYS A 163 -5.00 -4.18 17.69
CA LYS A 163 -5.90 -3.74 16.62
C LYS A 163 -6.09 -2.22 16.68
N ASP A 164 -6.11 -1.60 15.53
CA ASP A 164 -6.43 -0.19 15.31
C ASP A 164 -7.51 -0.08 14.23
N VAL A 165 -7.63 1.05 13.57
CA VAL A 165 -8.64 1.29 12.53
C VAL A 165 -8.39 0.37 11.33
N CYS A 166 -9.46 -0.25 10.83
CA CYS A 166 -9.43 -1.18 9.68
C CYS A 166 -8.51 -2.39 9.88
N SER A 167 -8.24 -2.79 11.11
CA SER A 167 -7.31 -3.90 11.40
C SER A 167 -7.85 -5.29 11.03
N ASP A 168 -9.15 -5.42 10.86
CA ASP A 168 -9.80 -6.68 10.43
C ASP A 168 -10.73 -6.46 9.23
N ALA A 169 -11.10 -7.56 8.58
CA ALA A 169 -11.94 -7.51 7.40
C ALA A 169 -13.30 -6.86 7.66
N THR A 170 -13.91 -7.12 8.81
CA THR A 170 -15.25 -6.59 9.15
C THR A 170 -15.25 -5.07 9.19
N GLU A 171 -14.27 -4.48 9.86
CA GLU A 171 -14.17 -3.02 9.92
C GLU A 171 -13.81 -2.43 8.55
N LEU A 172 -12.84 -3.00 7.84
CA LEU A 172 -12.45 -2.50 6.50
C LEU A 172 -13.60 -2.58 5.50
N ILE A 173 -14.37 -3.67 5.49
CA ILE A 173 -15.61 -3.82 4.70
C ILE A 173 -16.62 -2.73 5.06
N ARG A 174 -16.84 -2.49 6.37
CA ARG A 174 -17.74 -1.42 6.84
C ARG A 174 -17.35 -0.07 6.26
N TYR A 175 -16.06 0.26 6.17
CA TYR A 175 -15.59 1.53 5.58
C TYR A 175 -15.86 1.58 4.09
N VAL A 176 -15.44 0.56 3.34
CA VAL A 176 -15.59 0.53 1.89
C VAL A 176 -17.07 0.60 1.49
N ASP A 177 -17.91 -0.21 2.14
CA ASP A 177 -19.34 -0.28 1.82
C ASP A 177 -20.10 1.00 2.21
N ALA A 178 -19.77 1.61 3.35
CA ALA A 178 -20.44 2.83 3.80
C ALA A 178 -20.07 4.05 2.95
N LEU A 179 -18.89 4.08 2.35
CA LEU A 179 -18.50 5.14 1.40
C LEU A 179 -19.25 5.02 0.07
N ASP A 180 -19.76 3.85 -0.27
CA ASP A 180 -20.64 3.55 -1.42
C ASP A 180 -20.18 4.28 -2.70
N SER A 181 -18.92 4.07 -3.09
CA SER A 181 -18.31 4.78 -4.21
C SER A 181 -17.47 3.84 -5.09
N ASP A 182 -17.67 3.97 -6.41
CA ASP A 182 -16.96 3.26 -7.45
C ASP A 182 -15.45 3.54 -7.50
N VAL A 183 -15.02 4.62 -6.82
CA VAL A 183 -13.60 5.00 -6.70
C VAL A 183 -13.00 4.62 -5.34
N VAL A 184 -13.70 3.85 -4.49
CA VAL A 184 -13.18 3.36 -3.20
C VAL A 184 -13.07 1.85 -3.22
N SER A 185 -11.99 1.32 -2.66
CA SER A 185 -11.70 -0.11 -2.58
C SER A 185 -10.83 -0.42 -1.36
N ALA A 186 -10.52 -1.69 -1.16
CA ALA A 186 -9.60 -2.14 -0.12
C ALA A 186 -8.20 -2.44 -0.67
N CYS A 187 -7.18 -2.10 0.13
CA CYS A 187 -5.83 -2.64 0.05
C CYS A 187 -5.62 -3.62 1.21
N LEU A 188 -5.17 -4.82 0.93
CA LEU A 188 -4.76 -5.77 1.96
C LEU A 188 -3.25 -5.74 2.13
N ASP A 189 -2.78 -5.24 3.27
CA ASP A 189 -1.43 -5.49 3.75
C ASP A 189 -1.41 -6.81 4.53
N VAL A 190 -0.64 -7.77 4.01
CA VAL A 190 -0.64 -9.14 4.53
C VAL A 190 0.14 -9.28 5.83
N GLY A 191 1.14 -8.44 6.03
CA GLY A 191 1.92 -8.42 7.25
C GLY A 191 1.17 -7.75 8.39
N HIS A 192 0.48 -6.63 8.11
CA HIS A 192 -0.37 -5.95 9.08
C HIS A 192 -1.47 -6.87 9.63
N ALA A 193 -2.10 -7.68 8.77
CA ALA A 193 -3.08 -8.68 9.20
C ALA A 193 -2.46 -9.63 10.24
N GLY A 194 -1.31 -10.23 9.94
CA GLY A 194 -0.63 -11.15 10.85
C GLY A 194 -0.21 -10.51 12.17
N LEU A 195 0.18 -9.23 12.17
CA LEU A 195 0.57 -8.50 13.38
C LEU A 195 -0.57 -8.38 14.40
N VAL A 196 -1.80 -8.25 13.95
CA VAL A 196 -2.98 -8.14 14.82
C VAL A 196 -3.68 -9.48 15.07
N GLY A 197 -3.07 -10.58 14.61
CA GLY A 197 -3.58 -11.94 14.80
C GLY A 197 -4.65 -12.36 13.81
N GLU A 198 -4.81 -11.61 12.69
CA GLU A 198 -5.69 -11.97 11.58
C GLU A 198 -4.94 -12.83 10.56
N ALA A 199 -5.65 -13.77 9.93
CA ALA A 199 -5.11 -14.54 8.82
C ALA A 199 -5.32 -13.78 7.50
N ALA A 200 -4.24 -13.38 6.83
CA ALA A 200 -4.31 -12.60 5.59
C ALA A 200 -5.13 -13.29 4.49
N ASP A 201 -5.09 -14.63 4.44
CA ASP A 201 -5.87 -15.42 3.48
C ASP A 201 -7.38 -15.45 3.81
N GLU A 202 -7.77 -15.40 5.09
CA GLU A 202 -9.17 -15.25 5.51
C GLU A 202 -9.65 -13.84 5.23
N MET A 203 -8.86 -12.84 5.59
CA MET A 203 -9.15 -11.45 5.31
C MET A 203 -9.32 -11.18 3.81
N ALA A 204 -8.48 -11.79 2.95
CA ALA A 204 -8.65 -11.70 1.49
C ALA A 204 -9.99 -12.29 1.02
N ARG A 205 -10.42 -13.44 1.58
CA ARG A 205 -11.72 -14.05 1.23
C ARG A 205 -12.89 -13.17 1.63
N ASP A 206 -12.85 -12.60 2.83
CA ASP A 206 -13.94 -11.78 3.36
C ASP A 206 -14.07 -10.46 2.59
N LEU A 207 -12.95 -9.84 2.21
CA LEU A 207 -12.94 -8.64 1.37
C LEU A 207 -13.51 -8.90 -0.03
N GLY A 208 -13.26 -10.07 -0.62
CA GLY A 208 -13.82 -10.45 -1.92
C GLY A 208 -13.52 -9.43 -3.01
N GLU A 209 -14.56 -8.97 -3.72
CA GLU A 209 -14.46 -8.00 -4.83
C GLU A 209 -14.01 -6.60 -4.40
N ARG A 210 -14.08 -6.27 -3.11
CA ARG A 210 -13.60 -4.99 -2.57
C ARG A 210 -12.08 -4.89 -2.61
N LEU A 211 -11.39 -6.04 -2.63
CA LEU A 211 -9.94 -6.13 -2.67
C LEU A 211 -9.42 -5.89 -4.09
N THR A 212 -8.84 -4.73 -4.33
CA THR A 212 -8.27 -4.38 -5.64
C THR A 212 -6.75 -4.24 -5.62
N THR A 213 -6.17 -4.10 -4.45
CA THR A 213 -4.76 -3.78 -4.22
C THR A 213 -4.23 -4.61 -3.06
N ILE A 214 -2.96 -4.98 -3.10
CA ILE A 214 -2.33 -5.78 -2.06
C ILE A 214 -0.89 -5.30 -1.82
N HIS A 215 -0.49 -5.20 -0.55
CA HIS A 215 0.88 -5.05 -0.12
C HIS A 215 1.39 -6.38 0.43
N ILE A 216 2.37 -6.94 -0.25
CA ILE A 216 2.93 -8.25 0.09
C ILE A 216 4.30 -8.06 0.72
N HIS A 217 4.39 -8.43 1.96
CA HIS A 217 5.64 -8.62 2.69
C HIS A 217 5.47 -9.73 3.73
N ASP A 218 6.53 -10.11 4.37
CA ASP A 218 6.53 -11.10 5.44
C ASP A 218 7.00 -10.50 6.76
N ASN A 219 6.58 -11.09 7.87
CA ASN A 219 7.04 -10.72 9.19
C ASN A 219 6.97 -11.89 10.18
N ASP A 220 7.46 -11.67 11.40
CA ASP A 220 7.43 -12.66 12.50
C ASP A 220 6.18 -12.56 13.38
N PHE A 221 5.22 -11.70 13.03
CA PHE A 221 4.01 -11.37 13.81
C PHE A 221 4.31 -10.76 15.19
N VAL A 222 5.54 -10.28 15.39
CA VAL A 222 5.97 -9.57 16.60
C VAL A 222 6.33 -8.13 16.28
N LYS A 223 6.94 -7.91 15.12
CA LYS A 223 7.35 -6.59 14.62
C LYS A 223 6.96 -6.46 13.16
N ASP A 224 6.66 -5.25 12.78
CA ASP A 224 6.42 -4.89 11.39
C ASP A 224 7.75 -4.86 10.64
N LYS A 225 8.10 -6.01 10.05
CA LYS A 225 9.45 -6.24 9.48
C LYS A 225 9.55 -5.97 8.00
N HIS A 226 8.45 -5.84 7.29
CA HIS A 226 8.46 -5.65 5.84
C HIS A 226 9.57 -6.42 5.12
N THR A 227 9.74 -7.72 5.47
CA THR A 227 10.75 -8.57 4.86
C THR A 227 10.22 -9.31 3.63
N LEU A 228 11.09 -9.98 2.89
CA LEU A 228 10.71 -10.70 1.68
C LEU A 228 9.81 -11.92 2.03
N PRO A 229 8.78 -12.24 1.23
CA PRO A 229 8.01 -13.46 1.36
C PRO A 229 8.87 -14.71 1.54
N PHE A 230 8.43 -15.61 2.41
CA PHE A 230 9.10 -16.85 2.83
C PHE A 230 10.26 -16.67 3.84
N VAL A 231 10.48 -15.47 4.35
CA VAL A 231 11.50 -15.19 5.39
C VAL A 231 10.88 -15.10 6.79
N GLY A 232 9.56 -14.98 6.87
CA GLY A 232 8.79 -14.87 8.12
C GLY A 232 7.75 -15.98 8.27
N ASN A 233 6.55 -15.60 8.77
CA ASN A 233 5.51 -16.53 9.20
C ASN A 233 4.21 -16.46 8.38
N VAL A 234 4.12 -15.60 7.37
CA VAL A 234 2.91 -15.49 6.52
C VAL A 234 2.71 -16.76 5.70
N ASN A 235 1.50 -17.31 5.71
CA ASN A 235 1.15 -18.49 4.91
C ASN A 235 0.82 -18.10 3.46
N PHE A 236 1.83 -17.93 2.63
CA PHE A 236 1.65 -17.56 1.22
C PHE A 236 0.95 -18.65 0.39
N ALA A 237 1.04 -19.91 0.76
CA ALA A 237 0.33 -20.99 0.06
C ALA A 237 -1.19 -20.85 0.24
N SER A 238 -1.64 -20.50 1.45
CA SER A 238 -3.04 -20.21 1.75
C SER A 238 -3.50 -18.90 1.12
N LEU A 239 -2.70 -17.85 1.23
CA LEU A 239 -2.99 -16.53 0.65
C LEU A 239 -3.20 -16.60 -0.86
N THR A 240 -2.26 -17.21 -1.61
CA THR A 240 -2.37 -17.35 -3.08
C THR A 240 -3.58 -18.20 -3.48
N SER A 241 -3.98 -19.20 -2.66
CA SER A 241 -5.20 -19.99 -2.87
C SER A 241 -6.45 -19.12 -2.67
N SER A 242 -6.48 -18.28 -1.64
CA SER A 242 -7.61 -17.39 -1.37
C SER A 242 -7.76 -16.31 -2.44
N LEU A 243 -6.66 -15.67 -2.85
CA LEU A 243 -6.65 -14.70 -3.95
C LEU A 243 -7.15 -15.33 -5.28
N ALA A 244 -6.77 -16.58 -5.54
CA ALA A 244 -7.25 -17.31 -6.71
C ALA A 244 -8.76 -17.58 -6.62
N LYS A 245 -9.28 -18.02 -5.46
CA LYS A 245 -10.70 -18.33 -5.24
C LYS A 245 -11.61 -17.12 -5.38
N ILE A 246 -11.20 -15.95 -4.87
CA ILE A 246 -12.00 -14.72 -5.02
C ILE A 246 -11.87 -14.09 -6.41
N GLY A 247 -11.06 -14.69 -7.30
CA GLY A 247 -10.85 -14.15 -8.64
C GLY A 247 -10.00 -12.87 -8.68
N TYR A 248 -9.15 -12.60 -7.68
CA TYR A 248 -8.35 -11.38 -7.59
C TYR A 248 -7.66 -11.03 -8.91
N THR A 249 -7.84 -9.80 -9.39
CA THR A 249 -7.34 -9.32 -10.68
C THR A 249 -6.27 -8.24 -10.56
N GLY A 250 -6.03 -7.74 -9.36
CA GLY A 250 -4.99 -6.75 -9.09
C GLY A 250 -3.58 -7.31 -9.30
N ASP A 251 -2.59 -6.48 -9.09
CA ASP A 251 -1.18 -6.84 -9.24
C ASP A 251 -0.60 -7.42 -7.94
N VAL A 252 0.50 -8.16 -8.06
CA VAL A 252 1.29 -8.65 -6.92
C VAL A 252 2.33 -7.57 -6.59
N THR A 253 2.03 -6.73 -5.60
CA THR A 253 2.88 -5.61 -5.20
C THR A 253 3.65 -5.96 -3.94
N LEU A 254 4.98 -5.99 -4.01
CA LEU A 254 5.84 -6.15 -2.84
C LEU A 254 6.01 -4.82 -2.11
N GLU A 255 5.89 -4.86 -0.79
CA GLU A 255 6.28 -3.81 0.14
C GLU A 255 7.32 -4.32 1.15
N ALA A 256 8.31 -5.05 0.62
CA ALA A 256 9.35 -5.71 1.42
C ALA A 256 10.59 -4.81 1.63
N ASN A 257 10.35 -3.58 2.06
CA ASN A 257 11.34 -2.50 2.12
C ASN A 257 12.56 -2.86 2.96
N TYR A 258 12.36 -3.41 4.17
CA TYR A 258 13.46 -3.69 5.10
C TYR A 258 14.30 -4.90 4.72
N PHE A 259 13.85 -5.72 3.76
CA PHE A 259 14.70 -6.77 3.22
C PHE A 259 15.95 -6.18 2.55
N LEU A 260 15.81 -5.06 1.85
CA LEU A 260 16.94 -4.39 1.18
C LEU A 260 17.92 -3.73 2.15
N ASP A 261 17.46 -3.34 3.34
CA ASP A 261 18.30 -2.67 4.34
C ASP A 261 19.42 -3.54 4.88
N THR A 262 19.30 -4.87 4.73
CA THR A 262 20.32 -5.83 5.16
C THR A 262 21.51 -5.92 4.21
N PHE A 263 21.41 -5.34 3.01
CA PHE A 263 22.42 -5.46 1.96
C PHE A 263 23.22 -4.15 1.77
N PRO A 264 24.55 -4.23 1.54
CA PRO A 264 25.30 -3.09 1.04
C PRO A 264 24.86 -2.72 -0.37
N ASP A 265 25.05 -1.45 -0.76
CA ASP A 265 24.58 -0.90 -2.04
C ASP A 265 24.97 -1.75 -3.26
N ALA A 266 26.17 -2.31 -3.25
CA ALA A 266 26.68 -3.15 -4.34
C ALA A 266 25.87 -4.46 -4.56
N LEU A 267 25.15 -4.95 -3.54
CA LEU A 267 24.34 -6.16 -3.61
C LEU A 267 22.84 -5.88 -3.81
N VAL A 268 22.40 -4.64 -3.66
CA VAL A 268 20.98 -4.27 -3.82
C VAL A 268 20.40 -4.68 -5.18
N PRO A 269 21.09 -4.52 -6.33
CA PRO A 269 20.55 -4.95 -7.62
C PRO A 269 20.27 -6.47 -7.68
N ALA A 270 21.14 -7.29 -7.09
CA ALA A 270 20.95 -8.74 -7.03
C ALA A 270 19.80 -9.12 -6.09
N ALA A 271 19.70 -8.47 -4.91
CA ALA A 271 18.60 -8.66 -3.98
C ALA A 271 17.27 -8.26 -4.61
N LEU A 272 17.22 -7.14 -5.33
CA LEU A 272 16.02 -6.66 -6.01
C LEU A 272 15.57 -7.60 -7.13
N THR A 273 16.51 -8.18 -7.89
CA THR A 273 16.20 -9.22 -8.87
C THR A 273 15.61 -10.47 -8.19
N PHE A 274 16.10 -10.84 -7.01
CA PHE A 274 15.53 -11.96 -6.25
C PHE A 274 14.12 -11.63 -5.75
N MET A 275 13.87 -10.40 -5.30
CA MET A 275 12.52 -9.93 -4.96
C MET A 275 11.56 -10.04 -6.16
N ALA A 276 11.98 -9.60 -7.34
CA ALA A 276 11.15 -9.71 -8.56
C ALA A 276 10.80 -11.17 -8.90
N ARG A 277 11.75 -12.09 -8.77
CA ARG A 277 11.49 -13.54 -8.95
C ARG A 277 10.54 -14.10 -7.90
N THR A 278 10.63 -13.65 -6.67
CA THR A 278 9.71 -14.05 -5.59
C THR A 278 8.28 -13.57 -5.87
N ALA A 279 8.13 -12.31 -6.31
CA ALA A 279 6.82 -11.78 -6.73
C ALA A 279 6.25 -12.54 -7.93
N ALA A 280 7.08 -12.85 -8.92
CA ALA A 280 6.67 -13.64 -10.09
C ALA A 280 6.19 -15.05 -9.69
N TYR A 281 6.89 -15.70 -8.77
CA TYR A 281 6.46 -16.99 -8.23
C TYR A 281 5.08 -16.92 -7.59
N LEU A 282 4.82 -15.91 -6.73
CA LEU A 282 3.50 -15.74 -6.09
C LEU A 282 2.40 -15.45 -7.11
N ARG A 283 2.68 -14.61 -8.09
CA ARG A 283 1.75 -14.34 -9.21
C ARG A 283 1.39 -15.62 -9.96
N ASP A 284 2.39 -16.40 -10.32
CA ASP A 284 2.22 -17.61 -11.11
C ASP A 284 1.42 -18.68 -10.31
N GLU A 285 1.66 -18.80 -9.00
CA GLU A 285 0.85 -19.62 -8.09
C GLU A 285 -0.64 -19.20 -8.10
N ILE A 286 -0.92 -17.89 -8.03
CA ILE A 286 -2.30 -17.38 -8.09
C ILE A 286 -2.93 -17.76 -9.44
N ILE A 287 -2.24 -17.53 -10.55
CA ILE A 287 -2.74 -17.81 -11.90
C ILE A 287 -3.02 -19.32 -12.09
N GLU A 288 -2.10 -20.18 -11.67
CA GLU A 288 -2.26 -21.64 -11.79
C GLU A 288 -3.44 -22.15 -10.93
N LYS A 289 -3.59 -21.62 -9.72
CA LYS A 289 -4.71 -21.98 -8.84
C LYS A 289 -6.05 -21.48 -9.41
N LYS A 290 -6.10 -20.28 -10.02
CA LYS A 290 -7.29 -19.78 -10.71
C LYS A 290 -7.76 -20.74 -11.82
N LYS A 291 -6.84 -21.24 -12.65
CA LYS A 291 -7.18 -22.20 -13.71
C LYS A 291 -7.86 -23.43 -13.14
N LYS A 292 -7.36 -23.95 -11.99
CA LYS A 292 -7.92 -25.14 -11.32
C LYS A 292 -9.29 -24.91 -10.69
N TYR A 293 -9.62 -23.69 -10.27
CA TYR A 293 -10.94 -23.38 -9.71
C TYR A 293 -11.99 -23.08 -10.78
N ASN A 294 -11.57 -22.74 -12.00
CA ASN A 294 -12.46 -22.45 -13.13
C ASN A 294 -12.65 -23.66 -14.06
N SER A 295 -11.94 -24.77 -13.84
CA SER A 295 -12.07 -26.07 -14.54
C SER A 295 -13.03 -27.00 -13.83
#